data_70d1ebb7bb8663a6c99352a1d5320a29
#
_entry.id   70d1ebb7bb8663a6c99352a1d5320a29
#
_cell.length_a   1.000
_cell.length_b   1.000
_cell.length_c   1.000
_cell.angle_alpha   90.00
_cell.angle_beta   90.00
_cell.angle_gamma   90.00
#
_symmetry.space_group_name_H-M   'P 1'
#
loop_
_entity.id
_entity.type
_entity.pdbx_description
1 polymer ?
#
loop_
_entity_poly.entity_id
_entity_poly.type
_entity_poly.pdbx_seq_one_letter_code
_entity_poly.pdbx_strand_id
1 'polypeptide(L)'
;MTILDVKNLKKIYTTRFGGNQVQALSNVSFSVEEGEYVAIMGESGSGKTTLLNILAALDKPTSGEVFLNGQNIVQIREKEISAFRRDNLGFVFQDFNLLDTFSIQDNIFLPLVLAGKQYKEMAKRLKPIAAKLGIGDILKKYPYEVSGGQKQRTAVARALITSPQLILADEPTGALDSNAADGLLRLFGEINEEGQTILMVTHSTKAASHAKRVLFIKDGEVFHQIYKANMSD
;
A
#
# COMPACT_ATOMS: atom_id res chain seq x y z
N MET A 1 -4.23 4.37 -18.45
CA MET A 1 -2.96 3.68 -18.79
C MET A 1 -2.66 2.66 -17.70
N THR A 2 -2.34 1.40 -18.07
CA THR A 2 -2.03 0.35 -17.09
C THR A 2 -0.75 0.69 -16.34
N ILE A 3 -0.84 0.86 -15.03
CA ILE A 3 0.31 1.17 -14.18
C ILE A 3 0.90 -0.09 -13.52
N LEU A 4 0.05 -1.02 -13.10
CA LEU A 4 0.44 -2.31 -12.52
C LEU A 4 -0.13 -3.43 -13.39
N ASP A 5 0.72 -4.36 -13.80
CA ASP A 5 0.33 -5.54 -14.59
C ASP A 5 0.93 -6.80 -13.96
N VAL A 6 0.08 -7.69 -13.50
CA VAL A 6 0.43 -8.94 -12.81
C VAL A 6 0.05 -10.10 -13.72
N LYS A 7 1.04 -10.96 -14.05
CA LYS A 7 0.87 -12.04 -15.02
C LYS A 7 1.27 -13.39 -14.45
N ASN A 8 0.31 -14.29 -14.35
CA ASN A 8 0.48 -15.70 -14.00
C ASN A 8 1.33 -15.89 -12.73
N LEU A 9 1.10 -15.05 -11.73
CA LEU A 9 1.91 -15.01 -10.53
C LEU A 9 1.67 -16.24 -9.67
N LYS A 10 2.74 -16.95 -9.33
CA LYS A 10 2.74 -18.15 -8.50
C LYS A 10 3.73 -18.00 -7.37
N LYS A 11 3.34 -18.44 -6.18
CA LYS A 11 4.24 -18.51 -5.02
C LYS A 11 4.05 -19.81 -4.25
N ILE A 12 5.15 -20.52 -4.10
CA ILE A 12 5.25 -21.74 -3.29
C ILE A 12 6.33 -21.51 -2.24
N TYR A 13 5.97 -21.68 -0.97
CA TYR A 13 6.92 -21.73 0.14
C TYR A 13 7.31 -23.17 0.43
N THR A 14 8.59 -23.41 0.57
CA THR A 14 9.12 -24.73 0.95
C THR A 14 9.73 -24.63 2.35
N THR A 15 9.38 -25.54 3.26
CA THR A 15 9.98 -25.58 4.60
C THR A 15 11.44 -25.98 4.52
N ARG A 16 12.29 -25.41 5.42
CA ARG A 16 13.75 -25.58 5.42
C ARG A 16 14.23 -27.06 5.48
N PHE A 17 13.38 -27.98 5.90
CA PHE A 17 13.73 -29.40 6.06
C PHE A 17 13.05 -30.30 5.00
N GLY A 18 12.71 -29.77 3.83
CA GLY A 18 12.36 -30.57 2.66
C GLY A 18 11.02 -31.32 2.73
N GLY A 19 10.12 -30.96 3.66
CA GLY A 19 8.88 -31.72 3.86
C GLY A 19 7.67 -31.16 3.12
N ASN A 20 7.11 -30.06 3.58
CA ASN A 20 5.83 -29.59 3.07
C ASN A 20 6.00 -28.35 2.19
N GLN A 21 5.40 -28.38 1.01
CA GLN A 21 5.22 -27.21 0.17
C GLN A 21 3.85 -26.59 0.45
N VAL A 22 3.83 -25.27 0.65
CA VAL A 22 2.60 -24.51 0.79
C VAL A 22 2.50 -23.57 -0.41
N GLN A 23 1.50 -23.81 -1.25
CA GLN A 23 1.20 -22.94 -2.38
C GLN A 23 0.35 -21.76 -1.87
N ALA A 24 0.96 -20.58 -1.81
CA ALA A 24 0.30 -19.36 -1.36
C ALA A 24 -0.41 -18.63 -2.50
N LEU A 25 0.15 -18.69 -3.72
CA LEU A 25 -0.45 -18.18 -4.95
C LEU A 25 -0.34 -19.23 -6.04
N SER A 26 -1.44 -19.48 -6.75
CA SER A 26 -1.52 -20.50 -7.81
C SER A 26 -1.31 -19.91 -9.21
N ASN A 27 -2.13 -18.92 -9.54
CA ASN A 27 -2.12 -18.25 -10.85
C ASN A 27 -2.86 -16.91 -10.72
N VAL A 28 -2.17 -15.89 -10.25
CA VAL A 28 -2.78 -14.56 -10.06
C VAL A 28 -2.44 -13.69 -11.26
N SER A 29 -3.48 -13.19 -11.96
CA SER A 29 -3.35 -12.25 -13.06
C SER A 29 -4.40 -11.15 -12.94
N PHE A 30 -3.96 -9.90 -12.95
CA PHE A 30 -4.82 -8.71 -13.01
C PHE A 30 -3.97 -7.50 -13.39
N SER A 31 -4.64 -6.43 -13.79
CA SER A 31 -4.01 -5.14 -14.02
C SER A 31 -4.67 -4.05 -13.21
N VAL A 32 -3.97 -2.94 -12.98
CA VAL A 32 -4.50 -1.73 -12.34
C VAL A 32 -4.18 -0.54 -13.24
N GLU A 33 -5.19 0.28 -13.50
CA GLU A 33 -5.04 1.50 -14.28
C GLU A 33 -4.55 2.66 -13.40
N GLU A 34 -3.87 3.61 -14.03
CA GLU A 34 -3.43 4.84 -13.36
C GLU A 34 -4.66 5.59 -12.79
N GLY A 35 -4.56 6.05 -11.53
CA GLY A 35 -5.66 6.69 -10.83
C GLY A 35 -6.79 5.74 -10.41
N GLU A 36 -6.62 4.43 -10.54
CA GLU A 36 -7.61 3.46 -10.06
C GLU A 36 -7.45 3.20 -8.55
N TYR A 37 -8.57 3.03 -7.86
CA TYR A 37 -8.60 2.54 -6.48
C TYR A 37 -9.16 1.12 -6.49
N VAL A 38 -8.30 0.15 -6.22
CA VAL A 38 -8.62 -1.29 -6.22
C VAL A 38 -8.52 -1.85 -4.81
N ALA A 39 -9.51 -2.62 -4.40
CA ALA A 39 -9.44 -3.43 -3.18
C ALA A 39 -9.27 -4.91 -3.54
N ILE A 40 -8.41 -5.61 -2.81
CA ILE A 40 -8.25 -7.06 -2.87
C ILE A 40 -8.84 -7.64 -1.59
N MET A 41 -9.87 -8.45 -1.74
CA MET A 41 -10.57 -9.13 -0.64
C MET A 41 -10.36 -10.64 -0.70
N GLY A 42 -10.43 -11.28 0.45
CA GLY A 42 -10.38 -12.73 0.58
C GLY A 42 -10.30 -13.16 2.04
N GLU A 43 -10.53 -14.44 2.30
CA GLU A 43 -10.43 -15.02 3.63
C GLU A 43 -8.98 -14.99 4.16
N SER A 44 -8.81 -15.20 5.46
CA SER A 44 -7.47 -15.37 6.04
C SER A 44 -6.78 -16.57 5.38
N GLY A 45 -5.50 -16.39 5.02
CA GLY A 45 -4.72 -17.43 4.34
C GLY A 45 -4.97 -17.55 2.83
N SER A 46 -5.80 -16.72 2.21
CA SER A 46 -6.06 -16.76 0.77
C SER A 46 -4.91 -16.28 -0.13
N GLY A 47 -3.80 -15.80 0.46
CA GLY A 47 -2.63 -15.32 -0.28
C GLY A 47 -2.50 -13.80 -0.40
N LYS A 48 -3.39 -13.00 0.19
CA LYS A 48 -3.38 -11.53 0.09
C LYS A 48 -2.06 -10.88 0.52
N THR A 49 -1.57 -11.24 1.71
CA THR A 49 -0.30 -10.70 2.24
C THR A 49 0.89 -11.14 1.39
N THR A 50 0.88 -12.39 0.91
CA THR A 50 1.91 -12.89 -0.03
C THR A 50 1.92 -12.08 -1.32
N LEU A 51 0.73 -11.86 -1.90
CA LEU A 51 0.58 -11.04 -3.09
C LEU A 51 1.11 -9.63 -2.84
N LEU A 52 0.68 -8.98 -1.76
CA LEU A 52 1.11 -7.63 -1.42
C LEU A 52 2.63 -7.55 -1.25
N ASN A 53 3.26 -8.51 -0.58
CA ASN A 53 4.71 -8.55 -0.41
C ASN A 53 5.46 -8.66 -1.75
N ILE A 54 4.93 -9.42 -2.71
CA ILE A 54 5.53 -9.50 -4.04
C ILE A 54 5.35 -8.18 -4.81
N LEU A 55 4.16 -7.57 -4.77
CA LEU A 55 3.90 -6.26 -5.38
C LEU A 55 4.76 -5.16 -4.75
N ALA A 56 5.05 -5.30 -3.47
CA ALA A 56 5.95 -4.44 -2.70
C ALA A 56 7.43 -4.65 -3.00
N ALA A 57 7.78 -5.64 -3.82
CA ALA A 57 9.16 -6.08 -4.04
C ALA A 57 9.90 -6.44 -2.72
N LEU A 58 9.15 -6.96 -1.74
CA LEU A 58 9.67 -7.50 -0.46
C LEU A 58 9.90 -9.01 -0.54
N ASP A 59 9.21 -9.69 -1.45
CA ASP A 59 9.37 -11.11 -1.74
C ASP A 59 9.39 -11.34 -3.25
N LYS A 60 9.96 -12.47 -3.68
CA LYS A 60 10.00 -12.87 -5.09
C LYS A 60 8.98 -13.97 -5.36
N PRO A 61 8.28 -13.94 -6.50
CA PRO A 61 7.42 -15.05 -6.88
C PRO A 61 8.25 -16.30 -7.24
N THR A 62 7.60 -17.46 -7.21
CA THR A 62 8.20 -18.70 -7.74
C THR A 62 8.20 -18.67 -9.28
N SER A 63 7.14 -18.11 -9.87
CA SER A 63 7.04 -17.84 -11.32
C SER A 63 6.02 -16.72 -11.58
N GLY A 64 5.97 -16.26 -12.82
CA GLY A 64 5.15 -15.12 -13.21
C GLY A 64 5.90 -13.81 -13.18
N GLU A 65 5.24 -12.75 -13.59
CA GLU A 65 5.82 -11.43 -13.76
C GLU A 65 4.94 -10.34 -13.14
N VAL A 66 5.59 -9.28 -12.69
CA VAL A 66 4.92 -8.07 -12.20
C VAL A 66 5.59 -6.86 -12.82
N PHE A 67 4.81 -6.06 -13.53
CA PHE A 67 5.27 -4.82 -14.13
C PHE A 67 4.65 -3.63 -13.39
N LEU A 68 5.50 -2.69 -12.97
CA LEU A 68 5.07 -1.38 -12.50
C LEU A 68 5.56 -0.35 -13.51
N ASN A 69 4.62 0.37 -14.13
CA ASN A 69 4.90 1.35 -15.19
C ASN A 69 5.84 0.80 -16.27
N GLY A 70 5.57 -0.44 -16.73
CA GLY A 70 6.34 -1.14 -17.75
C GLY A 70 7.67 -1.74 -17.29
N GLN A 71 8.11 -1.51 -16.05
CA GLN A 71 9.32 -2.10 -15.49
C GLN A 71 9.00 -3.40 -14.75
N ASN A 72 9.64 -4.52 -15.15
CA ASN A 72 9.49 -5.80 -14.46
C ASN A 72 10.21 -5.75 -13.10
N ILE A 73 9.41 -5.71 -12.01
CA ILE A 73 9.95 -5.57 -10.64
C ILE A 73 10.64 -6.85 -10.15
N VAL A 74 10.30 -8.01 -10.71
CA VAL A 74 10.90 -9.30 -10.34
C VAL A 74 12.37 -9.38 -10.78
N GLN A 75 12.73 -8.63 -11.84
CA GLN A 75 14.08 -8.62 -12.43
C GLN A 75 14.99 -7.51 -11.86
N ILE A 76 14.48 -6.65 -10.96
CA ILE A 76 15.28 -5.59 -10.36
C ILE A 76 16.38 -6.21 -9.47
N ARG A 77 17.62 -5.72 -9.63
CA ARG A 77 18.75 -6.19 -8.87
C ARG A 77 18.61 -5.81 -7.39
N GLU A 78 19.11 -6.66 -6.51
CA GLU A 78 18.99 -6.47 -5.05
C GLU A 78 19.50 -5.11 -4.56
N LYS A 79 20.60 -4.64 -5.12
CA LYS A 79 21.17 -3.32 -4.79
C LYS A 79 20.28 -2.13 -5.19
N GLU A 80 19.37 -2.32 -6.12
CA GLU A 80 18.49 -1.27 -6.66
C GLU A 80 17.07 -1.33 -6.10
N ILE A 81 16.69 -2.47 -5.53
CA ILE A 81 15.30 -2.73 -5.11
C ILE A 81 14.83 -1.76 -4.01
N SER A 82 15.72 -1.36 -3.09
CA SER A 82 15.37 -0.42 -2.02
C SER A 82 15.12 1.00 -2.54
N ALA A 83 15.92 1.44 -3.51
CA ALA A 83 15.69 2.72 -4.19
C ALA A 83 14.39 2.66 -5.01
N PHE A 84 14.16 1.57 -5.73
CA PHE A 84 12.94 1.37 -6.49
C PHE A 84 11.68 1.47 -5.59
N ARG A 85 11.65 0.75 -4.45
CA ARG A 85 10.53 0.84 -3.49
C ARG A 85 10.29 2.26 -3.02
N ARG A 86 11.35 2.93 -2.56
CA ARG A 86 11.28 4.30 -2.04
C ARG A 86 10.75 5.29 -3.08
N ASP A 87 11.17 5.14 -4.33
CA ASP A 87 10.90 6.13 -5.37
C ASP A 87 9.57 5.88 -6.10
N ASN A 88 9.01 4.67 -6.02
CA ASN A 88 7.83 4.29 -6.80
C ASN A 88 6.63 3.85 -5.95
N LEU A 89 6.84 3.41 -4.72
CA LEU A 89 5.80 2.80 -3.88
C LEU A 89 5.62 3.57 -2.58
N GLY A 90 4.36 3.75 -2.18
CA GLY A 90 3.98 4.19 -0.84
C GLY A 90 3.37 3.02 -0.06
N PHE A 91 3.67 2.92 1.23
CA PHE A 91 3.18 1.83 2.08
C PHE A 91 2.38 2.35 3.25
N VAL A 92 1.19 1.76 3.46
CA VAL A 92 0.35 2.00 4.62
C VAL A 92 0.00 0.65 5.24
N PHE A 93 0.49 0.40 6.46
CA PHE A 93 0.31 -0.86 7.18
C PHE A 93 -0.70 -0.74 8.30
N GLN A 94 -1.28 -1.87 8.71
CA GLN A 94 -2.21 -1.95 9.84
C GLN A 94 -1.60 -1.42 11.15
N ASP A 95 -0.35 -1.78 11.44
CA ASP A 95 0.35 -1.41 12.69
C ASP A 95 1.11 -0.09 12.59
N PHE A 96 0.79 0.74 11.59
CA PHE A 96 1.39 2.06 11.33
C PHE A 96 2.88 2.02 10.99
N ASN A 97 3.67 1.14 11.59
CA ASN A 97 5.12 1.00 11.44
C ASN A 97 5.86 2.34 11.60
N LEU A 98 5.49 3.11 12.64
CA LEU A 98 6.19 4.32 13.03
C LEU A 98 7.31 3.99 14.01
N LEU A 99 8.39 4.74 13.94
CA LEU A 99 9.51 4.65 14.86
C LEU A 99 9.22 5.54 16.08
N ASP A 100 9.09 4.94 17.25
CA ASP A 100 8.71 5.65 18.50
C ASP A 100 9.75 6.65 18.97
N THR A 101 11.01 6.49 18.56
CA THR A 101 12.12 7.40 18.88
C THR A 101 12.19 8.62 17.97
N PHE A 102 11.36 8.67 16.94
CA PHE A 102 11.31 9.77 15.98
C PHE A 102 10.02 10.57 16.15
N SER A 103 10.11 11.89 15.93
CA SER A 103 8.91 12.71 15.86
C SER A 103 8.00 12.30 14.69
N ILE A 104 6.77 12.76 14.70
CA ILE A 104 5.83 12.55 13.58
C ILE A 104 6.44 13.07 12.28
N GLN A 105 7.03 14.26 12.29
CA GLN A 105 7.70 14.84 11.14
C GLN A 105 8.88 13.99 10.67
N ASP A 106 9.72 13.50 11.57
CA ASP A 106 10.89 12.70 11.20
C ASP A 106 10.49 11.34 10.63
N ASN A 107 9.42 10.72 11.17
CA ASN A 107 8.82 9.53 10.57
C ASN A 107 8.38 9.75 9.11
N ILE A 108 7.74 10.89 8.83
CA ILE A 108 7.29 11.24 7.48
C ILE A 108 8.50 11.51 6.57
N PHE A 109 9.53 12.17 7.07
CA PHE A 109 10.73 12.52 6.29
C PHE A 109 11.64 11.35 5.98
N LEU A 110 11.53 10.25 6.71
CA LEU A 110 12.46 9.13 6.62
C LEU A 110 12.78 8.67 5.18
N PRO A 111 11.81 8.44 4.29
CA PRO A 111 12.12 8.02 2.92
C PRO A 111 12.89 9.10 2.13
N LEU A 112 12.65 10.37 2.39
CA LEU A 112 13.38 11.48 1.74
C LEU A 112 14.78 11.66 2.32
N VAL A 113 14.96 11.43 3.62
CA VAL A 113 16.30 11.41 4.26
C VAL A 113 17.15 10.30 3.64
N LEU A 114 16.59 9.11 3.48
CA LEU A 114 17.25 7.98 2.81
C LEU A 114 17.56 8.25 1.33
N ALA A 115 16.79 9.15 0.69
CA ALA A 115 17.05 9.65 -0.66
C ALA A 115 18.06 10.80 -0.72
N GLY A 116 18.62 11.22 0.42
CA GLY A 116 19.59 12.33 0.50
C GLY A 116 18.99 13.71 0.24
N LYS A 117 17.67 13.88 0.44
CA LYS A 117 16.99 15.16 0.21
C LYS A 117 17.30 16.18 1.30
N GLN A 118 17.41 17.44 0.92
CA GLN A 118 17.66 18.53 1.87
C GLN A 118 16.38 18.89 2.65
N TYR A 119 16.55 19.31 3.89
CA TYR A 119 15.43 19.69 4.79
C TYR A 119 14.44 20.68 4.16
N LYS A 120 14.95 21.69 3.45
CA LYS A 120 14.10 22.71 2.79
C LYS A 120 13.15 22.09 1.76
N GLU A 121 13.60 21.10 1.00
CA GLU A 121 12.78 20.36 0.04
C GLU A 121 11.74 19.49 0.76
N MET A 122 12.18 18.76 1.81
CA MET A 122 11.31 17.93 2.61
C MET A 122 10.18 18.73 3.26
N ALA A 123 10.51 19.87 3.88
CA ALA A 123 9.54 20.75 4.50
C ALA A 123 8.54 21.35 3.48
N LYS A 124 9.00 21.70 2.28
CA LYS A 124 8.14 22.18 1.19
C LYS A 124 7.13 21.13 0.77
N ARG A 125 7.54 19.86 0.66
CA ARG A 125 6.65 18.73 0.30
C ARG A 125 5.67 18.41 1.42
N LEU A 126 6.10 18.46 2.67
CA LEU A 126 5.27 18.11 3.82
C LEU A 126 4.12 19.11 4.04
N LYS A 127 4.34 20.39 3.81
CA LYS A 127 3.35 21.45 4.12
C LYS A 127 1.96 21.18 3.56
N PRO A 128 1.76 20.93 2.25
CA PRO A 128 0.43 20.63 1.71
C PRO A 128 -0.12 19.28 2.20
N ILE A 129 0.72 18.27 2.37
CA ILE A 129 0.32 16.95 2.86
C ILE A 129 -0.16 17.04 4.30
N ALA A 130 0.56 17.74 5.18
CA ALA A 130 0.19 17.91 6.58
C ALA A 130 -1.13 18.69 6.75
N ALA A 131 -1.35 19.69 5.92
CA ALA A 131 -2.59 20.45 5.90
C ALA A 131 -3.78 19.56 5.46
N LYS A 132 -3.63 18.81 4.37
CA LYS A 132 -4.64 17.88 3.85
C LYS A 132 -5.01 16.79 4.86
N LEU A 133 -4.01 16.22 5.53
CA LEU A 133 -4.20 15.13 6.48
C LEU A 133 -4.58 15.61 7.89
N GLY A 134 -4.61 16.92 8.12
CA GLY A 134 -4.94 17.50 9.43
C GLY A 134 -3.97 17.10 10.54
N ILE A 135 -2.66 17.03 10.24
CA ILE A 135 -1.60 16.60 11.17
C ILE A 135 -0.57 17.70 11.47
N GLY A 136 -0.81 18.93 11.03
CA GLY A 136 0.14 20.02 11.14
C GLY A 136 0.53 20.36 12.59
N ASP A 137 -0.42 20.26 13.52
CA ASP A 137 -0.25 20.55 14.95
C ASP A 137 0.46 19.44 15.73
N ILE A 138 0.58 18.25 15.19
CA ILE A 138 1.23 17.09 15.83
C ILE A 138 2.64 16.78 15.29
N LEU A 139 3.14 17.51 14.32
CA LEU A 139 4.42 17.20 13.64
C LEU A 139 5.61 17.08 14.58
N LYS A 140 5.60 17.84 15.71
CA LYS A 140 6.67 17.82 16.72
C LYS A 140 6.45 16.77 17.82
N LYS A 141 5.28 16.12 17.87
CA LYS A 141 4.98 15.06 18.83
C LYS A 141 5.61 13.74 18.42
N TYR A 142 5.66 12.80 19.35
CA TYR A 142 6.11 11.42 19.13
C TYR A 142 4.91 10.48 18.96
N PRO A 143 5.09 9.30 18.35
CA PRO A 143 3.99 8.35 18.12
C PRO A 143 3.19 7.99 19.38
N TYR A 144 3.84 7.87 20.54
CA TYR A 144 3.17 7.57 21.81
C TYR A 144 2.32 8.73 22.37
N GLU A 145 2.43 9.94 21.82
CA GLU A 145 1.67 11.13 22.24
C GLU A 145 0.42 11.39 21.40
N VAL A 146 0.16 10.54 20.39
CA VAL A 146 -0.92 10.78 19.42
C VAL A 146 -1.86 9.58 19.32
N SER A 147 -3.10 9.81 18.86
CA SER A 147 -4.10 8.76 18.70
C SER A 147 -3.77 7.79 17.57
N GLY A 148 -4.43 6.61 17.53
CA GLY A 148 -4.30 5.63 16.45
C GLY A 148 -4.63 6.23 15.09
N GLY A 149 -5.71 7.01 14.99
CA GLY A 149 -6.07 7.72 13.75
C GLY A 149 -5.02 8.73 13.29
N GLN A 150 -4.38 9.44 14.23
CA GLN A 150 -3.28 10.36 13.93
C GLN A 150 -2.01 9.60 13.48
N LYS A 151 -1.70 8.45 14.10
CA LYS A 151 -0.62 7.56 13.66
C LYS A 151 -0.85 7.09 12.23
N GLN A 152 -2.07 6.68 11.91
CA GLN A 152 -2.39 6.20 10.57
C GLN A 152 -2.33 7.31 9.51
N ARG A 153 -2.81 8.51 9.82
CA ARG A 153 -2.63 9.68 8.95
C ARG A 153 -1.15 10.03 8.75
N THR A 154 -0.33 9.84 9.76
CA THR A 154 1.13 9.98 9.67
C THR A 154 1.73 8.94 8.73
N ALA A 155 1.30 7.68 8.80
CA ALA A 155 1.72 6.63 7.88
C ALA A 155 1.30 6.94 6.42
N VAL A 156 0.11 7.49 6.21
CA VAL A 156 -0.34 7.97 4.89
C VAL A 156 0.53 9.14 4.41
N ALA A 157 0.84 10.11 5.28
CA ALA A 157 1.74 11.22 4.94
C ALA A 157 3.13 10.72 4.51
N ARG A 158 3.68 9.74 5.23
CA ARG A 158 4.95 9.09 4.88
C ARG A 158 4.88 8.37 3.54
N ALA A 159 3.75 7.74 3.21
CA ALA A 159 3.53 7.11 1.92
C ALA A 159 3.47 8.13 0.77
N LEU A 160 2.85 9.29 0.99
CA LEU A 160 2.64 10.32 -0.03
C LEU A 160 3.86 11.21 -0.27
N ILE A 161 4.77 11.36 0.72
CA ILE A 161 5.83 12.38 0.68
C ILE A 161 6.83 12.18 -0.49
N THR A 162 6.96 10.95 -0.97
CA THR A 162 7.80 10.62 -2.12
C THR A 162 7.09 10.80 -3.47
N SER A 163 5.79 11.12 -3.47
CA SER A 163 4.94 11.16 -4.67
C SER A 163 4.96 9.82 -5.42
N PRO A 164 4.54 8.72 -4.77
CA PRO A 164 4.66 7.38 -5.33
C PRO A 164 3.70 7.17 -6.50
N GLN A 165 4.04 6.27 -7.39
CA GLN A 165 3.17 5.85 -8.49
C GLN A 165 1.98 5.00 -7.98
N LEU A 166 2.20 4.21 -6.95
CA LEU A 166 1.22 3.29 -6.37
C LEU A 166 1.33 3.29 -4.85
N ILE A 167 0.19 3.46 -4.17
CA ILE A 167 0.09 3.19 -2.73
C ILE A 167 -0.42 1.77 -2.52
N LEU A 168 0.32 1.00 -1.72
CA LEU A 168 -0.04 -0.32 -1.24
C LEU A 168 -0.49 -0.20 0.21
N ALA A 169 -1.73 -0.57 0.51
CA ALA A 169 -2.31 -0.50 1.84
C ALA A 169 -2.68 -1.91 2.33
N ASP A 170 -2.12 -2.34 3.45
CA ASP A 170 -2.38 -3.65 4.07
C ASP A 170 -3.25 -3.47 5.32
N GLU A 171 -4.53 -3.86 5.22
CA GLU A 171 -5.53 -3.75 6.30
C GLU A 171 -5.51 -2.37 7.00
N PRO A 172 -5.53 -1.24 6.29
CA PRO A 172 -5.16 0.07 6.84
C PRO A 172 -6.10 0.56 7.95
N THR A 173 -7.27 -0.06 8.11
CA THR A 173 -8.26 0.27 9.14
C THR A 173 -8.29 -0.72 10.30
N GLY A 174 -7.52 -1.81 10.24
CA GLY A 174 -7.62 -2.94 11.17
C GLY A 174 -7.30 -2.61 12.64
N ALA A 175 -6.48 -1.60 12.89
CA ALA A 175 -6.11 -1.15 14.24
C ALA A 175 -6.86 0.12 14.70
N LEU A 176 -7.89 0.56 13.96
CA LEU A 176 -8.61 1.81 14.21
C LEU A 176 -10.01 1.56 14.78
N ASP A 177 -10.48 2.50 15.61
CA ASP A 177 -11.90 2.58 15.92
C ASP A 177 -12.72 2.98 14.68
N SER A 178 -14.04 2.79 14.74
CA SER A 178 -14.93 3.00 13.59
C SER A 178 -14.88 4.42 13.01
N ASN A 179 -14.76 5.44 13.88
CA ASN A 179 -14.73 6.84 13.42
C ASN A 179 -13.42 7.18 12.73
N ALA A 180 -12.28 6.72 13.28
CA ALA A 180 -10.97 6.89 12.67
C ALA A 180 -10.87 6.11 11.36
N ALA A 181 -11.43 4.89 11.29
CA ALA A 181 -11.49 4.08 10.09
C ALA A 181 -12.28 4.78 8.98
N ASP A 182 -13.46 5.32 9.28
CA ASP A 182 -14.28 6.06 8.32
C ASP A 182 -13.58 7.32 7.81
N GLY A 183 -12.92 8.03 8.70
CA GLY A 183 -12.11 9.19 8.34
C GLY A 183 -10.95 8.83 7.41
N LEU A 184 -10.29 7.71 7.64
CA LEU A 184 -9.20 7.23 6.78
C LEU A 184 -9.69 6.81 5.41
N LEU A 185 -10.81 6.07 5.34
CA LEU A 185 -11.35 5.58 4.07
C LEU A 185 -11.83 6.75 3.18
N ARG A 186 -12.47 7.78 3.77
CA ARG A 186 -12.78 9.02 3.04
C ARG A 186 -11.51 9.69 2.52
N LEU A 187 -10.48 9.77 3.33
CA LEU A 187 -9.19 10.35 2.93
C LEU A 187 -8.56 9.60 1.76
N PHE A 188 -8.59 8.26 1.74
CA PHE A 188 -8.15 7.49 0.58
C PHE A 188 -8.96 7.79 -0.67
N GLY A 189 -10.28 7.98 -0.55
CA GLY A 189 -11.14 8.42 -1.65
C GLY A 189 -10.69 9.77 -2.22
N GLU A 190 -10.50 10.78 -1.36
CA GLU A 190 -10.03 12.12 -1.73
C GLU A 190 -8.65 12.08 -2.42
N ILE A 191 -7.71 11.31 -1.89
CA ILE A 191 -6.38 11.13 -2.47
C ILE A 191 -6.48 10.46 -3.85
N ASN A 192 -7.37 9.48 -4.01
CA ASN A 192 -7.60 8.82 -5.28
C ASN A 192 -8.26 9.75 -6.32
N GLU A 193 -9.23 10.57 -5.92
CA GLU A 193 -9.86 11.57 -6.79
C GLU A 193 -8.85 12.58 -7.34
N GLU A 194 -7.77 12.85 -6.62
CA GLU A 194 -6.64 13.66 -7.08
C GLU A 194 -5.67 12.92 -8.01
N GLY A 195 -5.98 11.68 -8.36
CA GLY A 195 -5.23 10.88 -9.34
C GLY A 195 -4.26 9.85 -8.75
N GLN A 196 -4.18 9.70 -7.42
CA GLN A 196 -3.31 8.70 -6.81
C GLN A 196 -3.88 7.29 -7.02
N THR A 197 -3.06 6.39 -7.56
CA THR A 197 -3.40 4.97 -7.66
C THR A 197 -3.26 4.30 -6.31
N ILE A 198 -4.27 3.53 -5.89
CA ILE A 198 -4.31 2.85 -4.60
C ILE A 198 -4.69 1.38 -4.79
N LEU A 199 -3.92 0.48 -4.21
CA LEU A 199 -4.26 -0.93 -4.07
C LEU A 199 -4.31 -1.27 -2.59
N MET A 200 -5.50 -1.61 -2.11
CA MET A 200 -5.75 -1.93 -0.70
C MET A 200 -6.06 -3.42 -0.56
N VAL A 201 -5.41 -4.07 0.38
CA VAL A 201 -5.76 -5.42 0.82
C VAL A 201 -6.60 -5.30 2.09
N THR A 202 -7.76 -5.95 2.13
CA THR A 202 -8.63 -5.92 3.30
C THR A 202 -9.59 -7.11 3.34
N HIS A 203 -10.02 -7.48 4.54
CA HIS A 203 -11.13 -8.41 4.76
C HIS A 203 -12.44 -7.66 5.09
N SER A 204 -12.38 -6.33 5.27
CA SER A 204 -13.53 -5.50 5.57
C SER A 204 -14.31 -5.14 4.30
N THR A 205 -15.56 -5.57 4.21
CA THR A 205 -16.48 -5.18 3.12
C THR A 205 -16.71 -3.68 3.09
N LYS A 206 -16.78 -3.05 4.26
CA LYS A 206 -16.90 -1.59 4.39
C LYS A 206 -15.68 -0.88 3.79
N ALA A 207 -14.46 -1.33 4.08
CA ALA A 207 -13.26 -0.74 3.50
C ALA A 207 -13.22 -0.94 1.98
N ALA A 208 -13.51 -2.15 1.51
CA ALA A 208 -13.53 -2.47 0.09
C ALA A 208 -14.59 -1.68 -0.70
N SER A 209 -15.71 -1.31 -0.08
CA SER A 209 -16.77 -0.53 -0.75
C SER A 209 -16.35 0.89 -1.15
N HIS A 210 -15.25 1.40 -0.61
CA HIS A 210 -14.67 2.68 -1.02
C HIS A 210 -13.85 2.58 -2.32
N ALA A 211 -13.41 1.37 -2.71
CA ALA A 211 -12.70 1.16 -3.95
C ALA A 211 -13.63 1.22 -5.17
N LYS A 212 -13.08 1.55 -6.34
CA LYS A 212 -13.80 1.52 -7.61
C LYS A 212 -13.96 0.11 -8.16
N ARG A 213 -13.02 -0.79 -7.81
CA ARG A 213 -13.05 -2.20 -8.18
C ARG A 213 -12.59 -3.06 -7.01
N VAL A 214 -13.24 -4.19 -6.86
CA VAL A 214 -12.89 -5.20 -5.86
C VAL A 214 -12.51 -6.49 -6.57
N LEU A 215 -11.33 -7.00 -6.25
CA LEU A 215 -10.84 -8.32 -6.67
C LEU A 215 -11.01 -9.29 -5.49
N PHE A 216 -11.53 -10.46 -5.75
CA PHE A 216 -11.67 -11.51 -4.74
C PHE A 216 -10.61 -12.57 -4.97
N ILE A 217 -9.78 -12.81 -3.95
CA ILE A 217 -8.76 -13.86 -3.96
C ILE A 217 -9.19 -15.01 -3.06
N LYS A 218 -9.10 -16.22 -3.58
CA LYS A 218 -9.37 -17.47 -2.84
C LYS A 218 -8.40 -18.53 -3.32
N ASP A 219 -7.84 -19.29 -2.39
CA ASP A 219 -6.91 -20.39 -2.68
C ASP A 219 -5.74 -19.98 -3.60
N GLY A 220 -5.30 -18.74 -3.45
CA GLY A 220 -4.19 -18.19 -4.23
C GLY A 220 -4.54 -17.80 -5.67
N GLU A 221 -5.81 -17.64 -6.01
CA GLU A 221 -6.29 -17.22 -7.33
C GLU A 221 -7.29 -16.06 -7.24
N VAL A 222 -7.29 -15.19 -8.24
CA VAL A 222 -8.36 -14.20 -8.41
C VAL A 222 -9.53 -14.89 -9.12
N PHE A 223 -10.61 -15.14 -8.36
CA PHE A 223 -11.75 -15.90 -8.88
C PHE A 223 -12.94 -15.02 -9.29
N HIS A 224 -12.99 -13.79 -8.81
CA HIS A 224 -14.09 -12.86 -9.11
C HIS A 224 -13.63 -11.41 -9.03
N GLN A 225 -14.30 -10.52 -9.78
CA GLN A 225 -14.10 -9.08 -9.69
C GLN A 225 -15.42 -8.33 -9.86
N ILE A 226 -15.57 -7.26 -9.10
CA ILE A 226 -16.75 -6.39 -9.14
C ILE A 226 -16.28 -4.97 -9.38
N TYR A 227 -16.92 -4.29 -10.31
CA TYR A 227 -16.76 -2.85 -10.55
C TYR A 227 -17.91 -2.10 -9.89
N LYS A 228 -17.58 -1.02 -9.19
CA LYS A 228 -18.58 -0.09 -8.73
C LYS A 228 -19.22 0.57 -9.95
N ALA A 229 -20.54 0.44 -10.12
CA ALA A 229 -21.25 1.13 -11.18
C ALA A 229 -21.02 2.65 -11.02
N ASN A 230 -20.64 3.33 -12.08
CA ASN A 230 -20.73 4.77 -12.11
C ASN A 230 -22.22 5.10 -12.01
N MET A 231 -22.66 5.53 -10.86
CA MET A 231 -23.94 6.22 -10.74
C MET A 231 -23.71 7.61 -11.35
N SER A 232 -23.78 7.68 -12.68
CA SER A 232 -24.00 8.92 -13.39
C SER A 232 -25.47 9.23 -13.21
N ASP A 233 -25.77 10.32 -12.49
CA ASP A 233 -27.07 10.99 -12.46
C ASP A 233 -27.59 11.34 -13.85
#